data_32cf40bca2e45590b1952fb72a8ff813
#
_entry.id   32cf40bca2e45590b1952fb72a8ff813
#
_cell.length_a   1.000
_cell.length_b   1.000
_cell.length_c   1.000
_cell.angle_alpha   90.00
_cell.angle_beta   90.00
_cell.angle_gamma   90.00
#
_symmetry.space_group_name_H-M   'P 1'
#
loop_
_entity.id
_entity.type
_entity.pdbx_description
1 polymer ?
#
loop_
_entity_poly.entity_id
_entity_poly.type
_entity_poly.pdbx_seq_one_letter_code
_entity_poly.pdbx_strand_id
1 'polypeptide(L)'
;MDINFLKNILDNLITSSMREVRENKDLLDSFSPNQFKSKLNLINHIKSLNILNKDSEIVIFGSWYGSILIPAFYDEVKKITAIDINPKTISIAKYKLFKDYNVEFITGDVFEKYRDQYTSCDLFINASCENMNTTTD
;
A
#
# COMPACT_ATOMS: atom_id res chain seq x y z
N MET A 1 14.92 -9.24 -0.65
CA MET A 1 13.86 -9.04 0.37
C MET A 1 13.62 -10.30 1.17
N ASP A 2 13.49 -10.17 2.47
CA ASP A 2 13.19 -11.31 3.33
C ASP A 2 11.69 -11.57 3.33
N ILE A 3 11.27 -12.58 2.60
CA ILE A 3 9.86 -12.95 2.48
C ILE A 3 9.27 -13.37 3.82
N ASN A 4 10.05 -14.06 4.65
CA ASN A 4 9.55 -14.50 5.95
C ASN A 4 9.29 -13.32 6.89
N PHE A 5 10.14 -12.32 6.84
CA PHE A 5 9.93 -11.10 7.60
C PHE A 5 8.63 -10.41 7.20
N LEU A 6 8.41 -10.26 5.89
CA LEU A 6 7.18 -9.66 5.38
C LEU A 6 5.95 -10.48 5.76
N LYS A 7 6.01 -11.80 5.62
CA LYS A 7 4.89 -12.68 6.00
C LYS A 7 4.55 -12.54 7.49
N ASN A 8 5.55 -12.41 8.35
CA ASN A 8 5.30 -12.22 9.77
C ASN A 8 4.59 -10.91 10.05
N ILE A 9 4.98 -9.85 9.37
CA ILE A 9 4.30 -8.56 9.51
C ILE A 9 2.84 -8.68 9.07
N LEU A 10 2.59 -9.34 7.94
CA LEU A 10 1.23 -9.50 7.42
C LEU A 10 0.38 -10.35 8.37
N ASP A 11 0.92 -11.42 8.94
CA ASP A 11 0.20 -12.23 9.90
C ASP A 11 -0.16 -11.42 11.15
N ASN A 12 0.75 -10.57 11.61
CA ASN A 12 0.47 -9.71 12.74
C ASN A 12 -0.61 -8.68 12.44
N LEU A 13 -0.60 -8.12 11.23
CA LEU A 13 -1.64 -7.16 10.81
C LEU A 13 -3.00 -7.84 10.74
N ILE A 14 -3.08 -9.02 10.17
CA ILE A 14 -4.33 -9.78 10.09
C ILE A 14 -4.83 -10.08 11.51
N THR A 15 -3.96 -10.54 12.38
CA THR A 15 -4.32 -10.88 13.75
C THR A 15 -4.82 -9.66 14.52
N SER A 16 -4.12 -8.53 14.40
CA SER A 16 -4.48 -7.33 15.14
C SER A 16 -5.75 -6.66 14.60
N SER A 17 -6.14 -6.97 13.37
CA SER A 17 -7.35 -6.44 12.75
C SER A 17 -8.37 -7.53 12.44
N MET A 18 -8.35 -8.62 13.19
CA MET A 18 -9.17 -9.80 12.91
C MET A 18 -10.65 -9.50 12.80
N ARG A 19 -11.15 -8.59 13.63
CA ARG A 19 -12.56 -8.21 13.59
C ARG A 19 -12.91 -7.60 12.24
N GLU A 20 -12.10 -6.63 11.79
CA GLU A 20 -12.32 -5.95 10.53
C GLU A 20 -12.17 -6.91 9.35
N VAL A 21 -11.18 -7.78 9.41
CA VAL A 21 -10.95 -8.79 8.36
C VAL A 21 -12.13 -9.74 8.22
N ARG A 22 -12.71 -10.18 9.34
CA ARG A 22 -13.86 -11.09 9.31
C ARG A 22 -15.10 -10.43 8.73
N GLU A 23 -15.27 -9.14 8.95
CA GLU A 23 -16.48 -8.42 8.56
C GLU A 23 -16.38 -7.80 7.16
N ASN A 24 -15.18 -7.79 6.56
CA ASN A 24 -14.96 -7.12 5.30
C ASN A 24 -14.18 -8.01 4.34
N LYS A 25 -14.89 -8.56 3.36
CA LYS A 25 -14.29 -9.44 2.39
C LYS A 25 -13.21 -8.75 1.56
N ASP A 26 -13.40 -7.48 1.22
CA ASP A 26 -12.40 -6.74 0.44
C ASP A 26 -11.10 -6.61 1.22
N LEU A 27 -11.18 -6.37 2.52
CA LEU A 27 -9.98 -6.29 3.34
C LEU A 27 -9.28 -7.64 3.41
N LEU A 28 -10.04 -8.72 3.57
CA LEU A 28 -9.46 -10.06 3.56
C LEU A 28 -8.78 -10.34 2.21
N ASP A 29 -9.45 -10.01 1.10
CA ASP A 29 -8.91 -10.22 -0.23
C ASP A 29 -7.61 -9.44 -0.47
N SER A 30 -7.43 -8.30 0.21
CA SER A 30 -6.21 -7.52 0.07
C SER A 30 -4.96 -8.24 0.59
N PHE A 31 -5.15 -9.29 1.40
CA PHE A 31 -4.06 -10.13 1.89
C PHE A 31 -3.98 -11.47 1.16
N SER A 32 -4.77 -11.65 0.09
CA SER A 32 -4.85 -12.94 -0.59
C SER A 32 -3.51 -13.36 -1.21
N PRO A 33 -3.32 -14.65 -1.46
CA PRO A 33 -2.09 -15.12 -2.12
C PRO A 33 -1.84 -14.46 -3.48
N ASN A 34 -2.91 -14.20 -4.25
CA ASN A 34 -2.76 -13.53 -5.55
C ASN A 34 -2.26 -12.10 -5.37
N GLN A 35 -2.80 -11.37 -4.41
CA GLN A 35 -2.35 -10.00 -4.13
C GLN A 35 -0.91 -10.01 -3.62
N PHE A 36 -0.59 -10.94 -2.73
CA PHE A 36 0.77 -11.07 -2.22
C PHE A 36 1.76 -11.33 -3.34
N LYS A 37 1.45 -12.28 -4.22
CA LYS A 37 2.34 -12.63 -5.32
C LYS A 37 2.54 -11.46 -6.28
N SER A 38 1.46 -10.78 -6.64
CA SER A 38 1.50 -9.64 -7.53
C SER A 38 2.34 -8.51 -6.95
N LYS A 39 2.09 -8.15 -5.71
CA LYS A 39 2.81 -7.08 -5.05
C LYS A 39 4.27 -7.45 -4.79
N LEU A 40 4.54 -8.72 -4.49
CA LEU A 40 5.91 -9.18 -4.25
C LEU A 40 6.78 -9.01 -5.49
N ASN A 41 6.25 -9.29 -6.67
CA ASN A 41 6.98 -9.07 -7.91
C ASN A 41 7.36 -7.59 -8.07
N LEU A 42 6.43 -6.69 -7.81
CA LEU A 42 6.67 -5.25 -7.87
C LEU A 42 7.70 -4.83 -6.82
N ILE A 43 7.54 -5.31 -5.59
CA ILE A 43 8.46 -4.99 -4.50
C ILE A 43 9.88 -5.42 -4.82
N ASN A 44 10.04 -6.65 -5.29
CA ASN A 44 11.36 -7.17 -5.63
C ASN A 44 12.01 -6.39 -6.78
N HIS A 45 11.21 -6.01 -7.77
CA HIS A 45 11.71 -5.19 -8.87
C HIS A 45 12.20 -3.83 -8.36
N ILE A 46 11.39 -3.16 -7.56
CA ILE A 46 11.77 -1.84 -7.01
C ILE A 46 13.04 -1.95 -6.16
N LYS A 47 13.11 -2.96 -5.30
CA LYS A 47 14.29 -3.14 -4.43
C LYS A 47 15.54 -3.46 -5.24
N SER A 48 15.40 -4.18 -6.35
CA SER A 48 16.54 -4.49 -7.21
C SER A 48 17.13 -3.25 -7.87
N LEU A 49 16.36 -2.19 -8.04
CA LEU A 49 16.84 -0.95 -8.62
C LEU A 49 17.71 -0.14 -7.66
N ASN A 50 17.67 -0.46 -6.38
CA ASN A 50 18.47 0.18 -5.34
C ASN A 50 18.33 1.71 -5.32
N ILE A 51 17.10 2.19 -5.49
CA ILE A 51 16.81 3.63 -5.57
C ILE A 51 16.25 4.22 -4.28
N LEU A 52 15.96 3.39 -3.27
CA LEU A 52 15.36 3.84 -2.04
C LEU A 52 16.33 3.77 -0.86
N ASN A 53 16.20 4.70 0.06
CA ASN A 53 16.95 4.73 1.31
C ASN A 53 16.11 5.39 2.41
N LYS A 54 16.69 5.62 3.57
CA LYS A 54 15.99 6.18 4.74
C LYS A 54 15.53 7.63 4.56
N ASP A 55 15.99 8.30 3.52
CA ASP A 55 15.55 9.66 3.24
C ASP A 55 14.51 9.71 2.13
N SER A 56 14.16 8.57 1.56
CA SER A 56 13.26 8.49 0.42
C SER A 56 11.80 8.71 0.82
N GLU A 57 11.03 9.27 -0.09
CA GLU A 57 9.58 9.45 0.06
C GLU A 57 8.87 8.70 -1.05
N ILE A 58 7.87 7.89 -0.68
CA ILE A 58 7.08 7.10 -1.61
C ILE A 58 5.65 7.58 -1.60
N VAL A 59 5.05 7.70 -2.77
CA VAL A 59 3.62 7.94 -2.93
C VAL A 59 3.00 6.72 -3.61
N ILE A 60 1.96 6.16 -3.01
CA ILE A 60 1.21 5.04 -3.56
C ILE A 60 -0.18 5.54 -3.95
N PHE A 61 -0.47 5.53 -5.25
CA PHE A 61 -1.77 5.93 -5.76
C PHE A 61 -2.61 4.69 -6.05
N GLY A 62 -3.89 4.77 -5.73
CA GLY A 62 -4.75 3.60 -5.85
C GLY A 62 -4.32 2.55 -4.83
N SER A 63 -3.99 3.02 -3.63
CA SER A 63 -3.36 2.16 -2.63
C SER A 63 -4.26 1.06 -2.12
N TRP A 64 -5.55 1.20 -2.29
CA TRP A 64 -6.54 0.33 -1.69
C TRP A 64 -6.28 0.36 -0.17
N TYR A 65 -6.15 -0.79 0.49
CA TYR A 65 -5.81 -0.80 1.92
C TYR A 65 -4.31 -0.66 2.19
N GLY A 66 -3.48 -0.77 1.18
CA GLY A 66 -2.03 -0.74 1.36
C GLY A 66 -1.47 -1.96 2.07
N SER A 67 -2.25 -3.04 2.14
CA SER A 67 -1.98 -4.18 3.01
C SER A 67 -0.60 -4.82 2.85
N ILE A 68 -0.05 -4.81 1.65
CA ILE A 68 1.23 -5.45 1.36
C ILE A 68 2.31 -4.42 1.07
N LEU A 69 2.01 -3.39 0.28
CA LEU A 69 3.01 -2.39 -0.09
C LEU A 69 3.51 -1.57 1.09
N ILE A 70 2.60 -1.17 1.99
CA ILE A 70 3.00 -0.37 3.14
C ILE A 70 3.96 -1.16 4.05
N PRO A 71 3.63 -2.39 4.48
CA PRO A 71 4.58 -3.16 5.30
C PRO A 71 5.91 -3.40 4.60
N ALA A 72 5.90 -3.58 3.28
CA ALA A 72 7.11 -3.90 2.54
C ALA A 72 8.13 -2.77 2.55
N PHE A 73 7.67 -1.51 2.59
CA PHE A 73 8.57 -0.36 2.50
C PHE A 73 8.64 0.49 3.76
N TYR A 74 7.78 0.25 4.73
CA TYR A 74 7.60 1.14 5.87
C TYR A 74 8.91 1.45 6.61
N ASP A 75 9.70 0.43 6.89
CA ASP A 75 10.93 0.63 7.66
C ASP A 75 12.12 1.07 6.82
N GLU A 76 11.97 1.14 5.51
CA GLU A 76 13.09 1.42 4.61
C GLU A 76 13.12 2.83 4.08
N VAL A 77 12.07 3.61 4.31
CA VAL A 77 11.95 4.95 3.75
C VAL A 77 11.55 5.94 4.84
N LYS A 78 11.66 7.22 4.50
CA LYS A 78 11.32 8.28 5.44
C LYS A 78 9.81 8.48 5.55
N LYS A 79 9.11 8.42 4.43
CA LYS A 79 7.68 8.73 4.41
C LYS A 79 6.95 7.94 3.34
N ILE A 80 5.74 7.47 3.68
CA ILE A 80 4.83 6.88 2.73
C ILE A 80 3.53 7.69 2.75
N THR A 81 3.05 8.07 1.57
CA THR A 81 1.74 8.68 1.39
C THR A 81 0.89 7.72 0.56
N ALA A 82 -0.25 7.32 1.08
CA ALA A 82 -1.15 6.39 0.43
C ALA A 82 -2.44 7.11 0.05
N ILE A 83 -2.81 7.06 -1.22
CA ILE A 83 -3.95 7.80 -1.75
C ILE A 83 -4.90 6.84 -2.44
N ASP A 84 -6.16 6.91 -2.09
CA ASP A 84 -7.20 6.15 -2.78
C ASP A 84 -8.48 7.00 -2.86
N ILE A 85 -9.29 6.72 -3.88
CA ILE A 85 -10.50 7.50 -4.10
C ILE A 85 -11.62 7.09 -3.15
N ASN A 86 -11.55 5.92 -2.56
CA ASN A 86 -12.60 5.38 -1.69
C ASN A 86 -12.36 5.78 -0.23
N PRO A 87 -13.21 6.66 0.34
CA PRO A 87 -13.00 7.13 1.71
C PRO A 87 -13.14 6.03 2.77
N LYS A 88 -13.99 5.03 2.52
CA LYS A 88 -14.16 3.93 3.46
C LYS A 88 -12.89 3.09 3.55
N THR A 89 -12.28 2.79 2.42
CA THR A 89 -11.03 2.02 2.35
C THR A 89 -9.91 2.76 3.08
N ILE A 90 -9.78 4.05 2.83
CA ILE A 90 -8.77 4.88 3.50
C ILE A 90 -9.02 4.93 5.01
N SER A 91 -10.28 5.05 5.42
CA SER A 91 -10.62 5.09 6.85
C SER A 91 -10.22 3.80 7.56
N ILE A 92 -10.50 2.65 6.96
CA ILE A 92 -10.14 1.36 7.54
C ILE A 92 -8.60 1.23 7.62
N ALA A 93 -7.90 1.59 6.55
CA ALA A 93 -6.45 1.52 6.53
C ALA A 93 -5.83 2.39 7.62
N LYS A 94 -6.31 3.63 7.73
CA LYS A 94 -5.74 4.61 8.65
C LYS A 94 -6.04 4.30 10.11
N TYR A 95 -7.29 3.98 10.42
CA TYR A 95 -7.74 3.90 11.81
C TYR A 95 -7.77 2.49 12.39
N LYS A 96 -7.76 1.48 11.55
CA LYS A 96 -7.81 0.09 12.00
C LYS A 96 -6.54 -0.69 11.68
N LEU A 97 -6.22 -0.79 10.39
CA LEU A 97 -5.11 -1.64 9.96
C LEU A 97 -3.75 -1.06 10.33
N PHE A 98 -3.52 0.21 10.03
CA PHE A 98 -2.23 0.87 10.24
C PHE A 98 -2.30 1.99 11.29
N LYS A 99 -3.12 1.80 12.32
CA LYS A 99 -3.32 2.84 13.33
C LYS A 99 -2.03 3.23 14.07
N ASP A 100 -1.07 2.31 14.14
CA ASP A 100 0.19 2.56 14.82
C ASP A 100 1.34 2.88 13.86
N TYR A 101 1.03 3.05 12.58
CA TYR A 101 2.03 3.37 11.56
C TYR A 101 2.01 4.84 11.23
N ASN A 102 3.19 5.40 10.98
CA ASN A 102 3.30 6.81 10.60
C ASN A 102 3.22 6.92 9.06
N VAL A 103 2.00 6.78 8.54
CA VAL A 103 1.74 6.86 7.10
C VAL A 103 0.68 7.94 6.88
N GLU A 104 0.86 8.75 5.84
CA GLU A 104 -0.14 9.74 5.48
C GLU A 104 -1.17 9.09 4.56
N PHE A 105 -2.45 9.10 4.97
CA PHE A 105 -3.53 8.54 4.17
C PHE A 105 -4.41 9.67 3.65
N ILE A 106 -4.64 9.69 2.33
CA ILE A 106 -5.41 10.74 1.68
C ILE A 106 -6.51 10.12 0.83
N THR A 107 -7.75 10.62 0.99
CA THR A 107 -8.84 10.26 0.11
C THR A 107 -8.87 11.28 -1.03
N GLY A 108 -8.78 10.81 -2.26
CA GLY A 108 -8.89 11.72 -3.39
C GLY A 108 -8.43 11.08 -4.68
N ASP A 109 -8.60 11.83 -5.76
CA ASP A 109 -8.15 11.43 -7.08
C ASP A 109 -6.85 12.14 -7.38
N VAL A 110 -5.76 11.39 -7.35
CA VAL A 110 -4.44 11.97 -7.53
C VAL A 110 -4.26 12.58 -8.91
N PHE A 111 -4.89 12.03 -9.92
CA PHE A 111 -4.73 12.54 -11.27
C PHE A 111 -5.39 13.91 -11.45
N GLU A 112 -6.45 14.17 -10.71
CA GLU A 112 -7.12 15.45 -10.83
C GLU A 112 -6.62 16.49 -9.84
N LYS A 113 -6.34 16.07 -8.60
CA LYS A 113 -6.04 17.02 -7.53
C LYS A 113 -4.61 17.03 -7.05
N TYR A 114 -3.96 15.91 -7.10
CA TYR A 114 -2.70 15.75 -6.36
C TYR A 114 -1.48 15.43 -7.22
N ARG A 115 -1.66 15.19 -8.51
CA ARG A 115 -0.56 14.77 -9.37
C ARG A 115 0.66 15.68 -9.28
N ASP A 116 0.43 16.99 -9.36
CA ASP A 116 1.54 17.94 -9.39
C ASP A 116 2.22 18.09 -8.02
N GLN A 117 1.53 17.73 -6.94
CA GLN A 117 2.09 17.83 -5.60
C GLN A 117 3.13 16.77 -5.32
N TYR A 118 3.12 15.69 -6.06
CA TYR A 118 3.98 14.53 -5.78
C TYR A 118 5.06 14.31 -6.82
N THR A 119 5.31 15.27 -7.68
CA THR A 119 6.36 15.16 -8.71
C THR A 119 7.75 15.13 -8.08
N SER A 120 7.89 15.59 -6.85
CA SER A 120 9.18 15.61 -6.18
C SER A 120 9.44 14.38 -5.30
N CYS A 121 8.52 13.42 -5.23
CA CYS A 121 8.77 12.21 -4.45
C CYS A 121 9.81 11.34 -5.16
N ASP A 122 10.44 10.45 -4.39
CA ASP A 122 11.48 9.58 -4.95
C ASP A 122 10.91 8.41 -5.73
N LEU A 123 9.72 7.95 -5.38
CA LEU A 123 9.05 6.86 -6.08
C LEU A 123 7.54 7.06 -6.03
N PHE A 124 6.93 6.96 -7.19
CA PHE A 124 5.47 7.01 -7.32
C PHE A 124 4.98 5.66 -7.82
N ILE A 125 4.19 4.96 -7.02
CA ILE A 125 3.63 3.67 -7.40
C ILE A 125 2.16 3.86 -7.74
N ASN A 126 1.79 3.52 -8.98
CA ASN A 126 0.40 3.51 -9.38
C ASN A 126 -0.13 2.09 -9.28
N ALA A 127 -0.81 1.78 -8.20
CA ALA A 127 -1.37 0.45 -7.96
C ALA A 127 -2.80 0.32 -8.47
N SER A 128 -3.40 1.40 -8.93
CA SER A 128 -4.80 1.36 -9.38
C SER A 128 -5.00 0.53 -10.63
N CYS A 129 -3.98 0.39 -11.45
CA CYS A 129 -4.10 -0.36 -12.70
C CYS A 129 -4.49 -1.81 -12.49
N GLU A 130 -4.10 -2.41 -11.36
CA GLU A 130 -4.44 -3.80 -11.08
C GLU A 130 -5.92 -3.96 -10.79
N ASN A 131 -6.55 -2.91 -10.29
CA ASN A 131 -7.96 -2.96 -9.95
C ASN A 131 -8.85 -2.48 -11.08
N MET A 132 -8.23 -1.91 -12.11
CA MET A 132 -8.97 -1.35 -13.22
C MET A 132 -8.84 -2.14 -14.46
N ASN A 133 -8.34 -3.24 -14.36
CA ASN A 133 -7.94 -3.98 -15.44
C ASN A 133 -8.88 -4.23 -16.46
N THR A 134 -9.96 -4.28 -16.07
CA THR A 134 -10.79 -4.80 -16.91
C THR A 134 -11.11 -4.07 -18.00
N THR A 135 -10.93 -2.97 -17.89
CA THR A 135 -11.45 -2.31 -18.82
C THR A 135 -10.71 -2.10 -19.88
N THR A 136 -9.78 -2.15 -19.79
CA THR A 136 -9.19 -1.73 -20.69
C THR A 136 -8.90 -2.36 -21.63
N ASP A 137 -8.92 -2.91 -21.67
CA ASP A 137 -8.50 -3.28 -22.71
C ASP A 137 -9.02 -3.28 -23.59
#